data_bc76a47c176cefb79f0ecf449828a202
#
_entry.id   bc76a47c176cefb79f0ecf449828a202
#
_cell.length_a   1.000
_cell.length_b   1.000
_cell.length_c   1.000
_cell.angle_alpha   90.00
_cell.angle_beta   90.00
_cell.angle_gamma   90.00
#
_symmetry.space_group_name_H-M   'P 1'
#
loop_
_entity.id
_entity.type
_entity.pdbx_description
1 polymer ?
#
loop_
_entity_poly.entity_id
_entity_poly.type
_entity_poly.pdbx_seq_one_letter_code
_entity_poly.pdbx_strand_id
1 'polypeptide(L)'
;MRVLLFLLLSLFMLSAFSADNLLRWHDAQHYTVQASTPLKAKRAWKLCALYPSLKDSYWLSLNYGMQEAARRYGVDLKVLEAGGYSQLATQQAQIDQCKQWGAEAILLGSSTTSFPDLQKQVASLPVIELVNAIDAPHVKSRVGVPWFQMGYQPGRYLVQWSHGKPLNVLLMPGPDNAGGSKEMVEGFRAAIAGSPVRIVDIALGDNDIEIQRNLLQEMLERHPEIDVVAGTAIAAEAAMGEGRNLKTPLTVASFYLSH
;
A
#
# COMPACT_ATOMS: atom_id res chain seq x y z
N MET A 1 6.94 -68.64 -6.81
CA MET A 1 7.18 -67.60 -7.82
C MET A 1 6.15 -66.47 -7.56
N ARG A 2 6.58 -65.47 -6.84
CA ARG A 2 5.74 -64.28 -6.52
C ARG A 2 6.09 -63.18 -7.50
N VAL A 3 5.20 -62.83 -8.39
CA VAL A 3 5.34 -61.70 -9.33
C VAL A 3 4.97 -60.44 -8.59
N LEU A 4 5.95 -59.59 -8.36
CA LEU A 4 5.78 -58.26 -7.77
C LEU A 4 5.37 -57.28 -8.89
N LEU A 5 4.12 -56.90 -8.87
CA LEU A 5 3.58 -55.88 -9.78
C LEU A 5 3.94 -54.49 -9.23
N PHE A 6 4.99 -53.84 -9.79
CA PHE A 6 5.29 -52.45 -9.52
C PHE A 6 4.30 -51.57 -10.29
N LEU A 7 3.32 -51.03 -9.57
CA LEU A 7 2.51 -49.93 -10.06
C LEU A 7 3.34 -48.66 -9.99
N LEU A 8 3.84 -48.21 -11.13
CA LEU A 8 4.39 -46.85 -11.30
C LEU A 8 3.20 -45.85 -11.23
N LEU A 9 2.96 -45.32 -10.05
CA LEU A 9 2.12 -44.13 -9.88
C LEU A 9 2.94 -42.93 -10.37
N SER A 10 2.78 -42.60 -11.65
CA SER A 10 3.23 -41.31 -12.19
C SER A 10 2.38 -40.21 -11.52
N LEU A 11 2.93 -39.60 -10.47
CA LEU A 11 2.43 -38.34 -9.95
C LEU A 11 2.58 -37.28 -11.07
N PHE A 12 1.53 -37.11 -11.85
CA PHE A 12 1.32 -35.87 -12.58
C PHE A 12 1.17 -34.80 -11.49
N MET A 13 2.26 -34.09 -11.18
CA MET A 13 2.18 -32.78 -10.56
C MET A 13 1.47 -31.88 -11.55
N LEU A 14 0.14 -31.87 -11.53
CA LEU A 14 -0.63 -30.76 -12.02
C LEU A 14 -0.17 -29.56 -11.18
N SER A 15 0.68 -28.76 -11.77
CA SER A 15 0.87 -27.38 -11.30
C SER A 15 -0.51 -26.74 -11.36
N ALA A 16 -1.23 -26.78 -10.26
CA ALA A 16 -2.44 -26.01 -10.09
C ALA A 16 -1.95 -24.54 -10.21
N PHE A 17 -2.10 -23.96 -11.40
CA PHE A 17 -2.08 -22.53 -11.54
C PHE A 17 -3.22 -22.03 -10.67
N SER A 18 -2.90 -21.62 -9.45
CA SER A 18 -3.83 -20.90 -8.61
C SER A 18 -4.22 -19.68 -9.43
N ALA A 19 -5.45 -19.66 -9.91
CA ALA A 19 -6.01 -18.44 -10.48
C ALA A 19 -6.03 -17.44 -9.33
N ASP A 20 -5.20 -16.40 -9.41
CA ASP A 20 -5.21 -15.34 -8.40
C ASP A 20 -6.57 -14.65 -8.47
N ASN A 21 -7.32 -14.75 -7.39
CA ASN A 21 -8.59 -14.07 -7.28
C ASN A 21 -8.33 -12.58 -7.05
N LEU A 22 -8.67 -11.76 -8.02
CA LEU A 22 -8.63 -10.30 -7.91
C LEU A 22 -9.97 -9.82 -7.34
N LEU A 23 -9.92 -8.87 -6.41
CA LEU A 23 -11.09 -8.18 -5.92
C LEU A 23 -11.30 -6.92 -6.77
N ARG A 24 -12.41 -6.86 -7.48
CA ARG A 24 -12.83 -5.66 -8.20
C ARG A 24 -13.74 -4.85 -7.29
N TRP A 25 -13.20 -3.80 -6.70
CA TRP A 25 -13.94 -2.88 -5.86
C TRP A 25 -14.79 -1.92 -6.70
N HIS A 26 -16.06 -1.78 -6.33
CA HIS A 26 -17.01 -0.86 -6.94
C HIS A 26 -17.18 0.41 -6.11
N ASP A 27 -17.06 0.25 -4.80
CA ASP A 27 -17.05 1.34 -3.80
C ASP A 27 -16.31 0.85 -2.54
N ALA A 28 -16.33 1.64 -1.46
CA ALA A 28 -15.64 1.32 -0.21
C ALA A 28 -16.13 0.05 0.51
N GLN A 29 -17.29 -0.50 0.13
CA GLN A 29 -17.94 -1.62 0.82
C GLN A 29 -18.25 -2.80 -0.10
N HIS A 30 -18.34 -2.60 -1.40
CA HIS A 30 -18.77 -3.60 -2.36
C HIS A 30 -17.68 -3.99 -3.33
N TYR A 31 -17.46 -5.27 -3.49
CA TYR A 31 -16.52 -5.82 -4.46
C TYR A 31 -17.07 -7.09 -5.11
N THR A 32 -16.53 -7.41 -6.27
CA THR A 32 -16.73 -8.71 -6.94
C THR A 32 -15.41 -9.43 -7.02
N VAL A 33 -15.46 -10.77 -6.90
CA VAL A 33 -14.28 -11.62 -7.09
C VAL A 33 -14.16 -11.94 -8.57
N GLN A 34 -13.01 -11.65 -9.16
CA GLN A 34 -12.71 -11.94 -10.55
C GLN A 34 -11.50 -12.88 -10.63
N ALA A 35 -11.66 -14.06 -11.20
CA ALA A 35 -10.54 -14.93 -11.50
C ALA A 35 -9.64 -14.26 -12.56
N SER A 36 -8.36 -14.16 -12.28
CA SER A 36 -7.36 -13.71 -13.23
C SER A 36 -6.57 -14.92 -13.73
N THR A 37 -6.54 -15.09 -15.06
CA THR A 37 -5.62 -16.04 -15.69
C THR A 37 -4.52 -15.23 -16.35
N PRO A 38 -3.35 -15.14 -15.71
CA PRO A 38 -2.25 -14.36 -16.27
C PRO A 38 -1.81 -14.96 -17.63
N LEU A 39 -1.71 -14.12 -18.63
CA LEU A 39 -1.21 -14.50 -19.95
C LEU A 39 0.28 -14.21 -20.02
N LYS A 40 1.05 -15.20 -20.49
CA LYS A 40 2.47 -14.95 -20.79
C LYS A 40 2.58 -13.87 -21.90
N ALA A 41 3.47 -12.91 -21.71
CA ALA A 41 3.71 -11.90 -22.71
C ALA A 41 4.16 -12.52 -24.05
N LYS A 42 3.64 -12.00 -25.14
CA LYS A 42 4.00 -12.47 -26.49
C LYS A 42 5.38 -11.96 -26.94
N ARG A 43 5.91 -10.95 -26.27
CA ARG A 43 7.23 -10.36 -26.45
C ARG A 43 7.69 -9.66 -25.17
N ALA A 44 8.95 -9.30 -25.08
CA ALA A 44 9.46 -8.49 -23.98
C ALA A 44 8.96 -7.03 -24.10
N TRP A 45 7.82 -6.76 -23.45
CA TRP A 45 7.30 -5.39 -23.31
C TRP A 45 8.18 -4.61 -22.34
N LYS A 46 8.44 -3.34 -22.62
CA LYS A 46 9.17 -2.43 -21.74
C LYS A 46 8.21 -1.66 -20.85
N LEU A 47 8.17 -2.03 -19.57
CA LEU A 47 7.34 -1.40 -18.55
C LEU A 47 8.19 -0.56 -17.63
N CYS A 48 7.80 0.69 -17.39
CA CYS A 48 8.52 1.58 -16.47
C CYS A 48 7.67 1.85 -15.22
N ALA A 49 8.14 1.41 -14.06
CA ALA A 49 7.50 1.61 -12.78
C ALA A 49 8.10 2.79 -12.04
N LEU A 50 7.26 3.69 -11.57
CA LEU A 50 7.62 4.87 -10.80
C LEU A 50 7.05 4.75 -9.40
N TYR A 51 7.90 4.81 -8.38
CA TYR A 51 7.51 4.73 -6.97
C TYR A 51 7.85 6.02 -6.22
N PRO A 52 7.10 6.39 -5.17
CA PRO A 52 7.45 7.55 -4.35
C PRO A 52 8.72 7.31 -3.55
N SER A 53 8.86 6.14 -2.91
CA SER A 53 10.02 5.84 -2.07
C SER A 53 10.20 4.33 -1.89
N LEU A 54 11.43 3.85 -1.92
CA LEU A 54 11.81 2.49 -1.53
C LEU A 54 12.30 2.40 -0.08
N LYS A 55 12.23 3.48 0.70
CA LYS A 55 12.44 3.44 2.15
C LYS A 55 11.24 2.86 2.90
N ASP A 56 10.04 2.95 2.31
CA ASP A 56 8.82 2.34 2.81
C ASP A 56 8.81 0.85 2.43
N SER A 57 8.76 -0.03 3.43
CA SER A 57 8.73 -1.49 3.26
C SER A 57 7.52 -1.97 2.43
N TYR A 58 6.43 -1.21 2.37
CA TYR A 58 5.32 -1.48 1.48
C TYR A 58 5.75 -1.46 0.00
N TRP A 59 6.48 -0.40 -0.41
CA TRP A 59 6.99 -0.29 -1.78
C TRP A 59 8.10 -1.28 -2.09
N LEU A 60 8.90 -1.69 -1.10
CA LEU A 60 9.87 -2.78 -1.27
C LEU A 60 9.16 -4.10 -1.57
N SER A 61 8.09 -4.43 -0.83
CA SER A 61 7.30 -5.64 -1.05
C SER A 61 6.60 -5.62 -2.42
N LEU A 62 6.03 -4.48 -2.81
CA LEU A 62 5.45 -4.29 -4.14
C LEU A 62 6.51 -4.49 -5.23
N ASN A 63 7.67 -3.85 -5.09
CA ASN A 63 8.77 -3.97 -6.05
C ASN A 63 9.23 -5.42 -6.20
N TYR A 64 9.35 -6.16 -5.10
CA TYR A 64 9.69 -7.59 -5.15
C TYR A 64 8.68 -8.36 -6.01
N GLY A 65 7.38 -8.21 -5.75
CA GLY A 65 6.33 -8.85 -6.53
C GLY A 65 6.33 -8.44 -8.01
N MET A 66 6.59 -7.16 -8.31
CA MET A 66 6.69 -6.65 -9.67
C MET A 66 7.88 -7.25 -10.43
N GLN A 67 9.06 -7.36 -9.80
CA GLN A 67 10.26 -7.98 -10.38
C GLN A 67 10.04 -9.48 -10.64
N GLU A 68 9.41 -10.19 -9.69
CA GLU A 68 9.05 -11.61 -9.87
C GLU A 68 8.06 -11.79 -11.03
N ALA A 69 7.03 -10.94 -11.10
CA ALA A 69 6.06 -10.97 -12.18
C ALA A 69 6.72 -10.66 -13.54
N ALA A 70 7.60 -9.67 -13.60
CA ALA A 70 8.31 -9.31 -14.83
C ALA A 70 9.13 -10.50 -15.38
N ARG A 71 9.88 -11.18 -14.51
CA ARG A 71 10.62 -12.40 -14.88
C ARG A 71 9.69 -13.52 -15.33
N ARG A 72 8.63 -13.76 -14.58
CA ARG A 72 7.66 -14.85 -14.85
C ARG A 72 6.94 -14.68 -16.17
N TYR A 73 6.57 -13.45 -16.52
CA TYR A 73 5.80 -13.16 -17.73
C TYR A 73 6.67 -12.76 -18.91
N GLY A 74 7.97 -12.56 -18.73
CA GLY A 74 8.93 -12.25 -19.78
C GLY A 74 8.79 -10.82 -20.31
N VAL A 75 8.68 -9.85 -19.39
CA VAL A 75 8.67 -8.42 -19.69
C VAL A 75 9.89 -7.73 -19.10
N ASP A 76 10.35 -6.65 -19.74
CA ASP A 76 11.43 -5.82 -19.24
C ASP A 76 10.83 -4.78 -18.27
N LEU A 77 11.29 -4.75 -17.04
CA LEU A 77 10.84 -3.82 -16.01
C LEU A 77 11.98 -2.88 -15.60
N LYS A 78 11.79 -1.59 -15.82
CA LYS A 78 12.63 -0.53 -15.26
C LYS A 78 11.91 0.09 -14.07
N VAL A 79 12.61 0.24 -12.95
CA VAL A 79 12.09 0.85 -11.73
C VAL A 79 12.86 2.14 -11.44
N LEU A 80 12.14 3.22 -11.17
CA LEU A 80 12.66 4.48 -10.69
C LEU A 80 11.91 4.88 -9.42
N GLU A 81 12.60 5.46 -8.44
CA GLU A 81 12.00 5.93 -7.20
C GLU A 81 12.32 7.41 -6.99
N ALA A 82 11.39 8.16 -6.41
CA ALA A 82 11.49 9.61 -6.31
C ALA A 82 12.24 10.11 -5.07
N GLY A 83 12.40 9.27 -4.04
CA GLY A 83 13.06 9.62 -2.79
C GLY A 83 12.14 10.17 -1.69
N GLY A 84 10.81 10.10 -1.91
CA GLY A 84 9.81 10.52 -0.92
C GLY A 84 8.52 11.02 -1.56
N TYR A 85 7.49 11.17 -0.73
CA TYR A 85 6.17 11.62 -1.17
C TYR A 85 6.12 13.13 -1.50
N SER A 86 7.10 13.91 -1.07
CA SER A 86 7.24 15.33 -1.44
C SER A 86 7.90 15.56 -2.81
N GLN A 87 8.32 14.50 -3.50
CA GLN A 87 9.20 14.57 -4.68
C GLN A 87 8.45 14.47 -6.02
N LEU A 88 7.33 15.18 -6.17
CA LEU A 88 6.55 15.19 -7.41
C LEU A 88 7.39 15.60 -8.63
N ALA A 89 8.21 16.64 -8.52
CA ALA A 89 9.05 17.11 -9.62
C ALA A 89 10.04 16.04 -10.09
N THR A 90 10.58 15.25 -9.18
CA THR A 90 11.43 14.11 -9.50
C THR A 90 10.64 13.05 -10.28
N GLN A 91 9.42 12.69 -9.84
CA GLN A 91 8.59 11.75 -10.59
C GLN A 91 8.23 12.27 -11.98
N GLN A 92 7.97 13.56 -12.13
CA GLN A 92 7.72 14.17 -13.44
C GLN A 92 8.93 14.00 -14.36
N ALA A 93 10.14 14.30 -13.89
CA ALA A 93 11.36 14.09 -14.65
C ALA A 93 11.61 12.60 -14.99
N GLN A 94 11.21 11.69 -14.13
CA GLN A 94 11.33 10.25 -14.34
C GLN A 94 10.44 9.74 -15.47
N ILE A 95 9.29 10.37 -15.75
CA ILE A 95 8.46 10.04 -16.91
C ILE A 95 9.27 10.22 -18.21
N ASP A 96 10.05 11.29 -18.32
CA ASP A 96 10.90 11.51 -19.49
C ASP A 96 12.03 10.48 -19.59
N GLN A 97 12.59 10.06 -18.47
CA GLN A 97 13.58 8.96 -18.43
C GLN A 97 12.95 7.63 -18.90
N CYS A 98 11.70 7.34 -18.53
CA CYS A 98 10.97 6.18 -19.03
C CYS A 98 10.80 6.23 -20.55
N LYS A 99 10.40 7.38 -21.10
CA LYS A 99 10.24 7.59 -22.54
C LYS A 99 11.57 7.42 -23.29
N GLN A 100 12.66 7.99 -22.76
CA GLN A 100 14.01 7.84 -23.33
C GLN A 100 14.48 6.38 -23.33
N TRP A 101 14.12 5.60 -22.32
CA TRP A 101 14.41 4.18 -22.28
C TRP A 101 13.57 3.36 -23.29
N GLY A 102 12.53 3.97 -23.85
CA GLY A 102 11.60 3.35 -24.78
C GLY A 102 10.51 2.55 -24.07
N ALA A 103 10.04 3.03 -22.91
CA ALA A 103 8.90 2.44 -22.20
C ALA A 103 7.66 2.43 -23.10
N GLU A 104 6.89 1.35 -23.01
CA GLU A 104 5.64 1.13 -23.75
C GLU A 104 4.41 1.29 -22.83
N ALA A 105 4.61 1.29 -21.51
CA ALA A 105 3.63 1.67 -20.51
C ALA A 105 4.32 2.19 -19.24
N ILE A 106 3.61 3.03 -18.50
CA ILE A 106 4.03 3.54 -17.20
C ILE A 106 3.15 2.91 -16.12
N LEU A 107 3.79 2.39 -15.08
CA LEU A 107 3.16 1.87 -13.87
C LEU A 107 3.42 2.91 -12.78
N LEU A 108 2.42 3.76 -12.48
CA LEU A 108 2.60 4.95 -11.66
C LEU A 108 2.08 4.75 -10.25
N GLY A 109 2.98 4.55 -9.28
CA GLY A 109 2.72 4.79 -7.86
C GLY A 109 2.99 6.26 -7.56
N SER A 110 1.96 7.08 -7.60
CA SER A 110 2.13 8.54 -7.46
C SER A 110 2.54 8.95 -6.05
N SER A 111 3.43 9.94 -5.96
CA SER A 111 3.79 10.59 -4.70
C SER A 111 2.71 11.53 -4.19
N THR A 112 1.77 11.95 -5.04
CA THR A 112 0.70 12.87 -4.69
C THR A 112 -0.65 12.45 -5.29
N THR A 113 -1.75 12.92 -4.71
CA THR A 113 -3.10 12.74 -5.27
C THR A 113 -3.34 13.57 -6.52
N SER A 114 -2.65 14.71 -6.67
CA SER A 114 -2.72 15.57 -7.85
C SER A 114 -1.41 15.48 -8.63
N PHE A 115 -1.50 15.07 -9.88
CA PHE A 115 -0.34 14.98 -10.78
C PHE A 115 -0.57 15.89 -11.99
N PRO A 116 -0.23 17.19 -11.87
CA PRO A 116 -0.43 18.17 -12.94
C PRO A 116 0.26 17.76 -14.24
N ASP A 117 -0.36 18.06 -15.37
CA ASP A 117 0.17 17.79 -16.72
C ASP A 117 0.49 16.32 -17.04
N LEU A 118 0.09 15.35 -16.20
CA LEU A 118 0.38 13.93 -16.43
C LEU A 118 0.02 13.50 -17.84
N GLN A 119 -1.21 13.83 -18.30
CA GLN A 119 -1.68 13.46 -19.64
C GLN A 119 -0.78 14.00 -20.76
N LYS A 120 -0.33 15.24 -20.61
CA LYS A 120 0.57 15.88 -21.57
C LYS A 120 1.96 15.23 -21.53
N GLN A 121 2.46 14.91 -20.34
CA GLN A 121 3.78 14.30 -20.18
C GLN A 121 3.84 12.88 -20.73
N VAL A 122 2.84 12.05 -20.45
CA VAL A 122 2.80 10.65 -20.92
C VAL A 122 2.43 10.56 -22.41
N ALA A 123 1.81 11.60 -22.97
CA ALA A 123 1.31 11.63 -24.34
C ALA A 123 0.38 10.43 -24.65
N SER A 124 0.84 9.51 -25.51
CA SER A 124 0.09 8.31 -25.89
C SER A 124 0.45 7.06 -25.07
N LEU A 125 1.40 7.16 -24.13
CA LEU A 125 1.78 6.01 -23.31
C LEU A 125 0.64 5.61 -22.36
N PRO A 126 0.24 4.34 -22.34
CA PRO A 126 -0.68 3.85 -21.33
C PRO A 126 -0.12 4.06 -19.90
N VAL A 127 -0.98 4.51 -19.00
CA VAL A 127 -0.66 4.63 -17.58
C VAL A 127 -1.56 3.69 -16.81
N ILE A 128 -0.95 2.87 -15.95
CA ILE A 128 -1.62 2.06 -14.94
C ILE A 128 -1.26 2.66 -13.59
N GLU A 129 -2.28 3.09 -12.85
CA GLU A 129 -2.09 3.59 -11.51
C GLU A 129 -1.87 2.44 -10.53
N LEU A 130 -0.86 2.58 -9.69
CA LEU A 130 -0.50 1.62 -8.67
C LEU A 130 -0.73 2.21 -7.27
N VAL A 131 -1.45 1.47 -6.44
CA VAL A 131 -1.58 1.72 -4.99
C VAL A 131 -2.27 3.04 -4.67
N ASN A 132 -1.59 4.16 -4.93
CA ASN A 132 -2.05 5.51 -4.59
C ASN A 132 -3.00 6.06 -5.67
N ALA A 133 -4.19 6.48 -5.25
CA ALA A 133 -5.14 7.11 -6.15
C ALA A 133 -4.66 8.50 -6.59
N ILE A 134 -4.82 8.79 -7.88
CA ILE A 134 -4.57 10.12 -8.45
C ILE A 134 -5.83 10.68 -9.07
N ASP A 135 -5.96 12.00 -9.01
CA ASP A 135 -7.03 12.71 -9.73
C ASP A 135 -6.62 12.89 -11.21
N ALA A 136 -6.77 11.81 -11.97
CA ALA A 136 -6.42 11.75 -13.37
C ALA A 136 -7.46 10.93 -14.16
N PRO A 137 -8.56 11.54 -14.62
CA PRO A 137 -9.68 10.84 -15.25
C PRO A 137 -9.33 10.12 -16.57
N HIS A 138 -8.20 10.46 -17.18
CA HIS A 138 -7.68 9.76 -18.37
C HIS A 138 -7.01 8.42 -18.05
N VAL A 139 -6.60 8.19 -16.81
CA VAL A 139 -6.07 6.90 -16.37
C VAL A 139 -7.22 5.90 -16.21
N LYS A 140 -7.24 4.87 -17.04
CA LYS A 140 -8.36 3.90 -17.11
C LYS A 140 -8.14 2.64 -16.29
N SER A 141 -6.91 2.37 -15.89
CA SER A 141 -6.55 1.16 -15.15
C SER A 141 -5.89 1.54 -13.84
N ARG A 142 -6.41 0.94 -12.77
CA ARG A 142 -5.93 1.14 -11.40
C ARG A 142 -5.80 -0.20 -10.71
N VAL A 143 -4.68 -0.41 -10.05
CA VAL A 143 -4.42 -1.57 -9.18
C VAL A 143 -4.02 -1.03 -7.81
N GLY A 144 -4.79 -1.35 -6.79
CA GLY A 144 -4.56 -0.82 -5.45
C GLY A 144 -5.23 -1.66 -4.40
N VAL A 145 -5.42 -1.06 -3.25
CA VAL A 145 -6.00 -1.66 -2.05
C VAL A 145 -7.18 -0.81 -1.57
N PRO A 146 -8.12 -1.38 -0.83
CA PRO A 146 -9.28 -0.64 -0.34
C PRO A 146 -8.89 0.19 0.91
N TRP A 147 -8.31 1.35 0.71
CA TRP A 147 -7.78 2.22 1.76
C TRP A 147 -8.81 2.53 2.86
N PHE A 148 -10.06 2.78 2.50
CA PHE A 148 -11.12 2.96 3.48
C PHE A 148 -11.24 1.74 4.42
N GLN A 149 -11.21 0.53 3.87
CA GLN A 149 -11.30 -0.71 4.67
C GLN A 149 -10.07 -0.90 5.54
N MET A 150 -8.89 -0.49 5.08
CA MET A 150 -7.66 -0.55 5.88
C MET A 150 -7.71 0.33 7.12
N GLY A 151 -8.41 1.46 7.07
CA GLY A 151 -8.69 2.26 8.26
C GLY A 151 -9.88 1.72 9.07
N TYR A 152 -10.92 1.25 8.40
CA TYR A 152 -12.17 0.81 9.02
C TYR A 152 -11.98 -0.42 9.93
N GLN A 153 -11.25 -1.43 9.46
CA GLN A 153 -11.08 -2.69 10.20
C GLN A 153 -10.31 -2.52 11.52
N PRO A 154 -9.16 -1.82 11.58
CA PRO A 154 -8.51 -1.52 12.85
C PRO A 154 -9.38 -0.71 13.80
N GLY A 155 -10.14 0.28 13.28
CA GLY A 155 -11.10 1.04 14.10
C GLY A 155 -12.15 0.15 14.73
N ARG A 156 -12.78 -0.75 13.97
CA ARG A 156 -13.73 -1.74 14.47
C ARG A 156 -13.11 -2.65 15.54
N TYR A 157 -11.88 -3.11 15.28
CA TYR A 157 -11.17 -3.95 16.24
C TYR A 157 -10.97 -3.22 17.58
N LEU A 158 -10.52 -1.97 17.53
CA LEU A 158 -10.32 -1.16 18.74
C LEU A 158 -11.61 -0.90 19.49
N VAL A 159 -12.74 -0.69 18.81
CA VAL A 159 -14.06 -0.58 19.46
C VAL A 159 -14.40 -1.86 20.21
N GLN A 160 -14.19 -3.04 19.61
CA GLN A 160 -14.42 -4.32 20.27
C GLN A 160 -13.45 -4.53 21.44
N TRP A 161 -12.17 -4.26 21.22
CA TRP A 161 -11.11 -4.43 22.22
C TRP A 161 -11.27 -3.49 23.42
N SER A 162 -11.84 -2.31 23.23
CA SER A 162 -12.09 -1.35 24.31
C SER A 162 -13.05 -1.89 25.40
N HIS A 163 -13.87 -2.89 25.05
CA HIS A 163 -14.95 -3.39 25.94
C HIS A 163 -15.82 -2.27 26.52
N GLY A 164 -16.08 -1.23 25.73
CA GLY A 164 -16.88 -0.07 26.14
C GLY A 164 -16.14 0.97 26.98
N LYS A 165 -14.83 0.82 27.19
CA LYS A 165 -14.01 1.81 27.90
C LYS A 165 -13.53 2.88 26.93
N PRO A 166 -13.33 4.14 27.38
CA PRO A 166 -12.71 5.18 26.58
C PRO A 166 -11.30 4.78 26.13
N LEU A 167 -10.97 5.08 24.88
CA LEU A 167 -9.62 4.96 24.31
C LEU A 167 -9.27 6.22 23.55
N ASN A 168 -8.08 6.74 23.80
CA ASN A 168 -7.50 7.91 23.15
C ASN A 168 -6.55 7.44 22.06
N VAL A 169 -6.88 7.70 20.81
CA VAL A 169 -6.15 7.20 19.65
C VAL A 169 -5.43 8.34 18.92
N LEU A 170 -4.12 8.21 18.75
CA LEU A 170 -3.37 8.97 17.78
C LEU A 170 -3.42 8.24 16.44
N LEU A 171 -3.85 8.93 15.37
CA LEU A 171 -3.75 8.40 14.01
C LEU A 171 -2.48 8.89 13.33
N MET A 172 -1.76 7.97 12.69
CA MET A 172 -0.55 8.24 11.89
C MET A 172 -0.71 7.59 10.50
N PRO A 173 -1.57 8.17 9.63
CA PRO A 173 -1.99 7.52 8.39
C PRO A 173 -1.00 7.66 7.23
N GLY A 174 0.13 8.28 7.45
CA GLY A 174 1.13 8.57 6.41
C GLY A 174 1.06 10.01 5.89
N PRO A 175 1.56 10.29 4.69
CA PRO A 175 1.67 11.64 4.15
C PRO A 175 0.31 12.25 3.79
N ASP A 176 0.17 13.57 3.95
CA ASP A 176 -1.07 14.32 3.71
C ASP A 176 -1.58 14.21 2.27
N ASN A 177 -0.66 14.21 1.31
CA ASN A 177 -0.97 14.21 -0.11
C ASN A 177 -0.90 12.83 -0.79
N ALA A 178 -0.87 11.75 -0.02
CA ALA A 178 -0.88 10.39 -0.58
C ALA A 178 -2.32 9.86 -0.69
N GLY A 179 -2.57 9.11 -1.75
CA GLY A 179 -3.90 8.67 -2.11
C GLY A 179 -4.62 7.77 -1.11
N GLY A 180 -3.95 7.22 -0.08
CA GLY A 180 -4.57 6.34 0.90
C GLY A 180 -4.85 6.98 2.27
N SER A 181 -4.11 8.03 2.64
CA SER A 181 -4.17 8.57 4.00
C SER A 181 -5.53 9.10 4.38
N LYS A 182 -6.15 9.90 3.51
CA LYS A 182 -7.49 10.46 3.73
C LYS A 182 -8.55 9.37 3.89
N GLU A 183 -8.56 8.41 2.99
CA GLU A 183 -9.55 7.32 2.98
C GLU A 183 -9.38 6.42 4.23
N MET A 184 -8.15 6.16 4.69
CA MET A 184 -7.90 5.42 5.94
C MET A 184 -8.46 6.18 7.15
N VAL A 185 -8.26 7.50 7.22
CA VAL A 185 -8.84 8.33 8.30
C VAL A 185 -10.37 8.31 8.26
N GLU A 186 -10.97 8.44 7.09
CA GLU A 186 -12.44 8.37 6.90
C GLU A 186 -12.97 7.00 7.34
N GLY A 187 -12.31 5.91 6.94
CA GLY A 187 -12.67 4.56 7.34
C GLY A 187 -12.59 4.36 8.85
N PHE A 188 -11.51 4.83 9.47
CA PHE A 188 -11.34 4.74 10.92
C PHE A 188 -12.42 5.53 11.67
N ARG A 189 -12.69 6.76 11.25
CA ARG A 189 -13.76 7.59 11.83
C ARG A 189 -15.14 6.93 11.71
N ALA A 190 -15.44 6.36 10.56
CA ALA A 190 -16.69 5.63 10.36
C ALA A 190 -16.82 4.42 11.30
N ALA A 191 -15.72 3.70 11.53
CA ALA A 191 -15.70 2.52 12.39
C ALA A 191 -15.93 2.84 13.87
N ILE A 192 -15.39 3.95 14.37
CA ILE A 192 -15.49 4.32 15.78
C ILE A 192 -16.73 5.17 16.12
N ALA A 193 -17.51 5.55 15.11
CA ALA A 193 -18.70 6.39 15.31
C ALA A 193 -19.66 5.78 16.33
N GLY A 194 -20.07 6.59 17.33
CA GLY A 194 -20.97 6.15 18.39
C GLY A 194 -20.31 5.27 19.48
N SER A 195 -19.00 5.07 19.43
CA SER A 195 -18.23 4.33 20.44
C SER A 195 -17.48 5.26 21.40
N PRO A 196 -16.95 4.76 22.52
CA PRO A 196 -16.11 5.55 23.43
C PRO A 196 -14.66 5.75 22.92
N VAL A 197 -14.30 5.19 21.79
CA VAL A 197 -12.99 5.40 21.14
C VAL A 197 -12.97 6.77 20.47
N ARG A 198 -11.93 7.55 20.68
CA ARG A 198 -11.82 8.90 20.13
C ARG A 198 -10.43 9.14 19.53
N ILE A 199 -10.38 9.85 18.43
CA ILE A 199 -9.14 10.36 17.86
C ILE A 199 -8.77 11.64 18.62
N VAL A 200 -7.60 11.67 19.25
CA VAL A 200 -7.09 12.86 19.95
C VAL A 200 -6.33 13.76 18.98
N ASP A 201 -5.56 13.18 18.06
CA ASP A 201 -4.88 13.92 17.02
C ASP A 201 -4.59 13.03 15.79
N ILE A 202 -4.22 13.67 14.67
CA ILE A 202 -3.80 13.02 13.44
C ILE A 202 -2.44 13.60 13.02
N ALA A 203 -1.39 12.80 13.09
CA ALA A 203 -0.06 13.19 12.68
C ALA A 203 0.24 12.73 11.25
N LEU A 204 0.36 13.68 10.34
CA LEU A 204 0.64 13.44 8.92
C LEU A 204 2.13 13.63 8.63
N GLY A 205 2.72 12.68 7.93
CA GLY A 205 4.13 12.73 7.53
C GLY A 205 4.52 11.58 6.63
N ASP A 206 5.64 11.75 5.92
CA ASP A 206 6.14 10.72 4.99
C ASP A 206 6.38 9.38 5.70
N ASN A 207 6.22 8.28 4.97
CA ASN A 207 6.51 6.92 5.41
C ASN A 207 8.03 6.65 5.45
N ASP A 208 8.71 7.43 6.27
CA ASP A 208 10.12 7.29 6.63
C ASP A 208 10.19 7.10 8.16
N ILE A 209 10.97 6.13 8.62
CA ILE A 209 11.01 5.73 10.03
C ILE A 209 11.43 6.88 10.97
N GLU A 210 12.37 7.71 10.55
CA GLU A 210 12.84 8.86 11.36
C GLU A 210 11.76 9.95 11.45
N ILE A 211 11.08 10.23 10.33
CA ILE A 211 9.97 11.20 10.30
C ILE A 211 8.84 10.71 11.21
N GLN A 212 8.43 9.46 11.09
CA GLN A 212 7.34 8.89 11.90
C GLN A 212 7.72 8.83 13.38
N ARG A 213 8.97 8.53 13.71
CA ARG A 213 9.47 8.57 15.10
C ARG A 213 9.38 9.96 15.70
N ASN A 214 9.91 10.98 14.98
CA ASN A 214 9.91 12.35 15.47
C ASN A 214 8.48 12.88 15.66
N LEU A 215 7.58 12.61 14.72
CA LEU A 215 6.16 12.96 14.85
C LEU A 215 5.52 12.28 16.06
N LEU A 216 5.79 11.01 16.27
CA LEU A 216 5.26 10.27 17.41
C LEU A 216 5.74 10.87 18.72
N GLN A 217 7.04 11.16 18.87
CA GLN A 217 7.61 11.77 20.07
C GLN A 217 6.93 13.12 20.37
N GLU A 218 6.80 13.99 19.35
CA GLU A 218 6.10 15.27 19.48
C GLU A 218 4.64 15.08 19.94
N MET A 219 3.93 14.12 19.36
CA MET A 219 2.54 13.85 19.71
C MET A 219 2.39 13.30 21.14
N LEU A 220 3.28 12.41 21.57
CA LEU A 220 3.25 11.87 22.93
C LEU A 220 3.58 12.92 24.00
N GLU A 221 4.42 13.90 23.68
CA GLU A 221 4.68 15.06 24.55
C GLU A 221 3.45 15.98 24.65
N ARG A 222 2.77 16.21 23.53
CA ARG A 222 1.59 17.08 23.45
C ARG A 222 0.33 16.43 24.02
N HIS A 223 0.21 15.12 23.89
CA HIS A 223 -0.96 14.32 24.25
C HIS A 223 -0.56 13.13 25.13
N PRO A 224 -0.20 13.37 26.41
CA PRO A 224 0.20 12.30 27.33
C PRO A 224 -0.93 11.30 27.65
N GLU A 225 -2.16 11.62 27.26
CA GLU A 225 -3.34 10.76 27.41
C GLU A 225 -3.50 9.72 26.29
N ILE A 226 -2.60 9.65 25.30
CA ILE A 226 -2.67 8.66 24.22
C ILE A 226 -2.54 7.24 24.77
N ASP A 227 -3.55 6.41 24.51
CA ASP A 227 -3.57 4.97 24.86
C ASP A 227 -3.13 4.10 23.67
N VAL A 228 -3.44 4.55 22.44
CA VAL A 228 -3.27 3.77 21.21
C VAL A 228 -2.66 4.64 20.12
N VAL A 229 -1.67 4.09 19.41
CA VAL A 229 -1.23 4.60 18.11
C VAL A 229 -1.76 3.69 17.03
N ALA A 230 -2.50 4.24 16.06
CA ALA A 230 -3.00 3.50 14.90
C ALA A 230 -2.50 4.18 13.62
N GLY A 231 -1.84 3.43 12.74
CA GLY A 231 -1.24 4.05 11.56
C GLY A 231 -0.70 3.08 10.52
N THR A 232 0.13 3.61 9.62
CA THR A 232 0.84 2.82 8.62
C THR A 232 1.78 1.80 9.28
N ALA A 233 2.28 0.84 8.52
CA ALA A 233 3.24 -0.14 9.04
C ALA A 233 4.50 0.54 9.62
N ILE A 234 5.01 1.59 8.97
CA ILE A 234 6.16 2.36 9.44
C ILE A 234 5.85 3.11 10.74
N ALA A 235 4.65 3.72 10.84
CA ALA A 235 4.20 4.37 12.07
C ALA A 235 4.05 3.36 13.23
N ALA A 236 3.52 2.18 12.94
CA ALA A 236 3.40 1.10 13.92
C ALA A 236 4.78 0.60 14.39
N GLU A 237 5.75 0.47 13.48
CA GLU A 237 7.13 0.11 13.81
C GLU A 237 7.78 1.16 14.72
N ALA A 238 7.65 2.44 14.38
CA ALA A 238 8.13 3.54 15.21
C ALA A 238 7.50 3.49 16.62
N ALA A 239 6.18 3.28 16.69
CA ALA A 239 5.45 3.21 17.96
C ALA A 239 5.85 2.01 18.82
N MET A 240 6.11 0.86 18.22
CA MET A 240 6.63 -0.31 18.95
C MET A 240 8.06 -0.05 19.48
N GLY A 241 8.89 0.68 18.72
CA GLY A 241 10.22 1.07 19.14
C GLY A 241 10.19 2.01 20.37
N GLU A 242 9.46 3.10 20.26
CA GLU A 242 9.32 4.10 21.32
C GLU A 242 8.58 3.57 22.55
N GLY A 243 7.54 2.75 22.35
CA GLY A 243 6.74 2.17 23.42
C GLY A 243 7.52 1.34 24.43
N ARG A 244 8.69 0.80 24.04
CA ARG A 244 9.59 0.06 24.94
C ARG A 244 10.21 0.94 26.03
N ASN A 245 10.31 2.25 25.78
CA ASN A 245 10.93 3.22 26.68
C ASN A 245 9.89 3.97 27.54
N LEU A 246 8.60 3.76 27.28
CA LEU A 246 7.53 4.43 28.01
C LEU A 246 7.22 3.71 29.32
N LYS A 247 6.86 4.48 30.36
CA LYS A 247 6.42 3.95 31.65
C LYS A 247 5.07 3.23 31.55
N THR A 248 4.20 3.70 30.67
CA THR A 248 2.90 3.12 30.40
C THR A 248 2.95 2.41 29.05
N PRO A 249 2.53 1.14 28.96
CA PRO A 249 2.50 0.43 27.69
C PRO A 249 1.61 1.13 26.67
N LEU A 250 2.15 1.37 25.48
CA LEU A 250 1.43 1.92 24.35
C LEU A 250 0.86 0.78 23.50
N THR A 251 -0.43 0.82 23.24
CA THR A 251 -1.05 -0.12 22.29
C THR A 251 -0.82 0.37 20.86
N VAL A 252 -0.48 -0.56 19.96
CA VAL A 252 -0.19 -0.24 18.56
C VAL A 252 -1.13 -1.04 17.66
N ALA A 253 -1.77 -0.36 16.72
CA ALA A 253 -2.61 -0.95 15.69
C ALA A 253 -2.10 -0.53 14.30
N SER A 254 -1.73 -1.50 13.46
CA SER A 254 -1.33 -1.21 12.09
C SER A 254 -2.51 -1.28 11.14
N PHE A 255 -2.59 -0.36 10.19
CA PHE A 255 -3.59 -0.37 9.11
C PHE A 255 -3.32 -1.48 8.10
N TYR A 256 -2.06 -1.83 7.92
CA TYR A 256 -1.60 -2.92 7.05
C TYR A 256 -0.24 -3.43 7.52
N LEU A 257 0.10 -4.63 7.06
CA LEU A 257 1.43 -5.20 7.30
C LEU A 257 2.30 -4.98 6.06
N SER A 258 3.59 -4.75 6.31
CA SER A 258 4.64 -4.79 5.31
C SER A 258 5.83 -5.56 5.86
N HIS A 259 6.63 -6.16 5.00
CA HIS A 259 7.77 -7.00 5.37
C HIS A 259 9.08 -6.25 5.22
#